data_48896e1d965a7c04f1ac6c9af351c394
#
_entry.id   48896e1d965a7c04f1ac6c9af351c394
#
_cell.length_a   1.000
_cell.length_b   1.000
_cell.length_c   1.000
_cell.angle_alpha   90.00
_cell.angle_beta   90.00
_cell.angle_gamma   90.00
#
_symmetry.space_group_name_H-M   'P 1'
#
loop_
_entity.id
_entity.type
_entity.pdbx_description
1 polymer ?
#
loop_
_entity_poly.entity_id
_entity_poly.type
_entity_poly.pdbx_seq_one_letter_code
_entity_poly.pdbx_strand_id
1 'polypeptide(L)'
;SYFWLKNPINALEKEHYVFIFRKKVKEPGKNFQLDLFSPNDGFYEYSAVVTDTKQWDAKELLLFVSGRSGQENSLSELKDDFAFGYVPTNTYQANSAYFQVSQMAYNLSLSLQHEMGLVKKHSTNPKRTRFYQGWKWKTFRFLILNRAGRIGWEQGSKVLYLTFNKATKQLYDRIGNVLNNPNLKKAA
;
A
#
# COMPACT_ATOMS: atom_id res chain seq x y z
N SER A 1 21.48 -4.87 13.51
CA SER A 1 22.24 -6.14 13.53
C SER A 1 21.32 -7.33 13.37
N TYR A 2 21.86 -8.45 12.92
CA TYR A 2 21.13 -9.70 12.76
C TYR A 2 22.04 -10.88 13.13
N PHE A 3 21.44 -12.04 13.40
CA PHE A 3 22.07 -13.36 13.45
C PHE A 3 21.09 -14.40 12.93
N TRP A 4 21.58 -15.59 12.59
CA TRP A 4 20.75 -16.67 12.09
C TRP A 4 21.09 -17.99 12.77
N LEU A 5 20.11 -18.89 12.84
CA LEU A 5 20.21 -20.22 13.41
C LEU A 5 19.70 -21.25 12.39
N LYS A 6 20.34 -22.41 12.34
CA LYS A 6 19.89 -23.54 11.53
C LYS A 6 19.06 -24.48 12.39
N ASN A 7 17.87 -24.85 11.89
CA ASN A 7 16.93 -25.79 12.53
C ASN A 7 16.65 -25.52 14.02
N PRO A 8 16.38 -24.28 14.46
CA PRO A 8 16.12 -24.03 15.88
C PRO A 8 14.70 -24.42 16.31
N ILE A 9 13.80 -24.77 15.38
CA ILE A 9 12.40 -25.13 15.66
C ILE A 9 12.21 -26.62 15.44
N ASN A 10 12.20 -27.38 16.52
CA ASN A 10 12.10 -28.86 16.46
C ASN A 10 10.79 -29.39 15.86
N ALA A 11 9.71 -28.58 15.86
CA ALA A 11 8.42 -28.94 15.27
C ALA A 11 8.40 -28.90 13.74
N LEU A 12 9.44 -28.37 13.09
CA LEU A 12 9.56 -28.33 11.63
C LEU A 12 10.46 -29.48 11.17
N GLU A 13 9.88 -30.42 10.44
CA GLU A 13 10.58 -31.60 9.91
C GLU A 13 11.60 -31.26 8.80
N LYS A 14 11.35 -30.15 8.08
CA LYS A 14 12.22 -29.72 6.98
C LYS A 14 13.35 -28.82 7.47
N GLU A 15 14.47 -28.87 6.74
CA GLU A 15 15.59 -27.95 6.97
C GLU A 15 15.10 -26.50 6.86
N HIS A 16 15.41 -25.69 7.88
CA HIS A 16 14.99 -24.30 7.95
C HIS A 16 16.03 -23.43 8.65
N TYR A 17 15.98 -22.15 8.35
CA TYR A 17 16.85 -21.13 8.93
C TYR A 17 16.00 -20.02 9.54
N VAL A 18 16.36 -19.60 10.74
CA VAL A 18 15.69 -18.47 11.40
C VAL A 18 16.66 -17.30 11.44
N PHE A 19 16.30 -16.21 10.80
CA PHE A 19 16.99 -14.95 10.87
C PHE A 19 16.34 -14.05 11.90
N ILE A 20 17.11 -13.62 12.89
CA ILE A 20 16.64 -12.71 13.93
C ILE A 20 17.25 -11.33 13.67
N PHE A 21 16.41 -10.35 13.50
CA PHE A 21 16.78 -8.96 13.25
C PHE A 21 16.56 -8.14 14.52
N ARG A 22 17.49 -7.23 14.79
CA ARG A 22 17.42 -6.31 15.90
C ARG A 22 17.52 -4.88 15.41
N LYS A 23 16.52 -4.06 15.74
CA LYS A 23 16.47 -2.64 15.43
C LYS A 23 16.45 -1.83 16.72
N LYS A 24 17.33 -0.83 16.85
CA LYS A 24 17.32 0.08 17.99
C LYS A 24 16.08 0.98 17.92
N VAL A 25 15.33 1.07 19.00
CA VAL A 25 14.19 1.98 19.14
C VAL A 25 14.75 3.37 19.47
N LYS A 26 14.27 4.41 18.80
CA LYS A 26 14.78 5.78 18.98
C LYS A 26 14.40 6.38 20.33
N GLU A 27 13.20 6.06 20.82
CA GLU A 27 12.70 6.45 22.14
C GLU A 27 11.77 5.34 22.66
N PRO A 28 11.89 4.88 23.92
CA PRO A 28 10.87 4.03 24.52
C PRO A 28 9.59 4.86 24.61
N GLY A 29 8.48 4.32 24.09
CA GLY A 29 7.18 4.98 24.15
C GLY A 29 6.81 5.33 25.60
N LYS A 30 6.09 6.44 25.81
CA LYS A 30 5.67 6.92 27.14
C LYS A 30 4.87 5.89 27.98
N ASN A 31 4.37 4.83 27.32
CA ASN A 31 3.61 3.74 27.96
C ASN A 31 4.34 2.40 27.81
N PHE A 32 5.67 2.40 27.88
CA PHE A 32 6.45 1.17 27.89
C PHE A 32 6.13 0.41 29.18
N GLN A 33 5.37 -0.65 29.06
CA GLN A 33 5.10 -1.61 30.12
C GLN A 33 6.01 -2.82 29.91
N LEU A 34 6.89 -3.07 30.87
CA LEU A 34 7.68 -4.31 30.92
C LEU A 34 6.70 -5.46 31.09
N ASP A 35 6.48 -6.21 30.01
CA ASP A 35 5.73 -7.45 30.09
C ASP A 35 6.67 -8.54 30.60
N LEU A 36 6.26 -9.22 31.67
CA LEU A 36 7.04 -10.29 32.30
C LEU A 36 7.32 -11.46 31.34
N PHE A 37 6.50 -11.62 30.30
CA PHE A 37 6.56 -12.69 29.31
C PHE A 37 7.16 -12.25 27.96
N SER A 38 7.43 -10.98 27.78
CA SER A 38 8.06 -10.45 26.58
C SER A 38 9.35 -9.72 26.97
N PRO A 39 10.52 -10.34 26.85
CA PRO A 39 11.80 -9.76 27.26
C PRO A 39 12.25 -8.67 26.28
N ASN A 40 11.41 -7.66 26.08
CA ASN A 40 11.76 -6.47 25.35
C ASN A 40 12.42 -5.51 26.34
N ASP A 41 13.73 -5.32 26.20
CA ASP A 41 14.51 -4.44 27.06
C ASP A 41 14.20 -2.95 26.84
N GLY A 42 13.21 -2.64 26.00
CA GLY A 42 12.81 -1.27 25.64
C GLY A 42 13.78 -0.53 24.72
N PHE A 43 14.96 -1.08 24.50
CA PHE A 43 15.99 -0.47 23.66
C PHE A 43 16.00 -1.02 22.23
N TYR A 44 15.53 -2.24 22.06
CA TYR A 44 15.55 -2.94 20.79
C TYR A 44 14.21 -3.59 20.47
N GLU A 45 13.85 -3.49 19.22
CA GLU A 45 12.76 -4.22 18.58
C GLU A 45 13.35 -5.44 17.89
N TYR A 46 12.80 -6.63 18.20
CA TYR A 46 13.24 -7.90 17.62
C TYR A 46 12.18 -8.40 16.64
N SER A 47 12.64 -8.92 15.51
CA SER A 47 11.78 -9.63 14.55
C SER A 47 12.50 -10.87 14.07
N ALA A 48 11.73 -11.95 13.86
CA ALA A 48 12.27 -13.21 13.37
C ALA A 48 11.62 -13.56 12.03
N VAL A 49 12.42 -14.10 11.12
CA VAL A 49 11.98 -14.59 9.82
C VAL A 49 12.47 -16.00 9.63
N VAL A 50 11.55 -16.91 9.32
CA VAL A 50 11.87 -18.31 9.01
C VAL A 50 11.92 -18.48 7.49
N THR A 51 12.94 -19.15 6.98
CA THR A 51 13.12 -19.48 5.56
C THR A 51 13.67 -20.89 5.40
N ASP A 52 13.39 -21.50 4.28
CA ASP A 52 13.89 -22.82 3.88
C ASP A 52 15.29 -22.77 3.22
N THR A 53 15.79 -21.59 2.93
CA THR A 53 17.08 -21.41 2.28
C THR A 53 18.01 -20.42 2.98
N LYS A 54 19.30 -20.75 3.02
CA LYS A 54 20.36 -19.87 3.53
C LYS A 54 20.86 -18.85 2.52
N GLN A 55 20.44 -18.96 1.26
CA GLN A 55 20.99 -18.16 0.15
C GLN A 55 20.64 -16.65 0.22
N TRP A 56 19.70 -16.28 1.07
CA TRP A 56 19.32 -14.89 1.27
C TRP A 56 20.39 -14.12 2.02
N ASP A 57 20.81 -12.97 1.48
CA ASP A 57 21.42 -11.95 2.33
C ASP A 57 20.38 -11.41 3.32
N ALA A 58 20.81 -11.24 4.58
CA ALA A 58 19.90 -10.81 5.65
C ALA A 58 19.18 -9.50 5.34
N LYS A 59 19.87 -8.56 4.66
CA LYS A 59 19.28 -7.29 4.23
C LYS A 59 18.23 -7.49 3.12
N GLU A 60 18.50 -8.37 2.18
CA GLU A 60 17.56 -8.70 1.11
C GLU A 60 16.32 -9.41 1.66
N LEU A 61 16.51 -10.36 2.60
CA LEU A 61 15.42 -11.04 3.28
C LEU A 61 14.53 -10.07 4.06
N LEU A 62 15.13 -9.17 4.84
CA LEU A 62 14.39 -8.15 5.58
C LEU A 62 13.58 -7.24 4.64
N LEU A 63 14.17 -6.84 3.53
CA LEU A 63 13.52 -6.03 2.53
C LEU A 63 12.39 -6.80 1.81
N PHE A 64 12.55 -8.08 1.55
CA PHE A 64 11.53 -8.94 0.97
C PHE A 64 10.31 -9.06 1.90
N VAL A 65 10.54 -9.39 3.17
CA VAL A 65 9.48 -9.52 4.18
C VAL A 65 8.78 -8.18 4.44
N SER A 66 9.53 -7.07 4.49
CA SER A 66 8.95 -5.72 4.62
C SER A 66 8.05 -5.34 3.44
N GLY A 67 8.23 -5.94 2.27
CA GLY A 67 7.36 -5.75 1.10
C GLY A 67 5.96 -6.35 1.29
N ARG A 68 5.78 -7.31 2.22
CA ARG A 68 4.48 -7.91 2.54
C ARG A 68 3.47 -6.90 3.09
N SER A 69 3.92 -5.93 3.87
CA SER A 69 3.04 -4.88 4.39
C SER A 69 2.33 -4.08 3.29
N GLY A 70 2.90 -4.01 2.09
CA GLY A 70 2.23 -3.43 0.92
C GLY A 70 0.99 -4.20 0.49
N GLN A 71 1.01 -5.53 0.56
CA GLN A 71 -0.16 -6.38 0.27
C GLN A 71 -1.25 -6.22 1.33
N GLU A 72 -0.86 -6.15 2.59
CA GLU A 72 -1.80 -5.94 3.71
C GLU A 72 -2.52 -4.60 3.58
N ASN A 73 -1.81 -3.54 3.18
CA ASN A 73 -2.43 -2.23 2.89
C ASN A 73 -3.43 -2.31 1.72
N SER A 74 -3.08 -3.01 0.64
CA SER A 74 -3.99 -3.19 -0.50
C SER A 74 -5.23 -4.00 -0.15
N LEU A 75 -5.07 -5.06 0.66
CA LEU A 75 -6.20 -5.86 1.15
C LEU A 75 -7.10 -5.06 2.10
N SER A 76 -6.52 -4.22 2.97
CA SER A 76 -7.30 -3.32 3.83
C SER A 76 -8.12 -2.35 2.98
N GLU A 77 -7.51 -1.73 1.98
CA GLU A 77 -8.19 -0.80 1.08
C GLU A 77 -9.32 -1.49 0.28
N LEU A 78 -9.08 -2.71 -0.23
CA LEU A 78 -10.11 -3.51 -0.88
C LEU A 78 -11.30 -3.79 0.05
N LYS A 79 -11.04 -4.12 1.31
CA LYS A 79 -12.10 -4.39 2.30
C LYS A 79 -12.87 -3.12 2.65
N ASP A 80 -12.16 -2.01 2.90
CA ASP A 80 -12.73 -0.81 3.46
C ASP A 80 -13.44 0.06 2.39
N ASP A 81 -12.85 0.17 1.21
CA ASP A 81 -13.29 1.12 0.18
C ASP A 81 -13.99 0.44 -1.03
N PHE A 82 -13.76 -0.86 -1.25
CA PHE A 82 -14.33 -1.63 -2.38
C PHE A 82 -15.25 -2.76 -1.94
N ALA A 83 -15.68 -2.75 -0.69
CA ALA A 83 -16.62 -3.71 -0.10
C ALA A 83 -16.21 -5.20 -0.25
N PHE A 84 -14.91 -5.48 -0.38
CA PHE A 84 -14.38 -6.84 -0.51
C PHE A 84 -14.59 -7.69 0.76
N GLY A 85 -14.82 -7.07 1.91
CA GLY A 85 -15.16 -7.74 3.17
C GLY A 85 -16.66 -8.08 3.31
N TYR A 86 -17.50 -7.68 2.35
CA TYR A 86 -18.95 -7.93 2.39
C TYR A 86 -19.33 -9.17 1.58
N VAL A 87 -20.15 -10.04 2.14
CA VAL A 87 -20.66 -11.26 1.49
C VAL A 87 -22.13 -11.04 1.12
N PRO A 88 -22.44 -10.67 -0.14
CA PRO A 88 -23.78 -10.21 -0.52
C PRO A 88 -24.81 -11.33 -0.68
N THR A 89 -24.37 -12.59 -0.86
CA THR A 89 -25.28 -13.71 -1.18
C THR A 89 -24.92 -14.97 -0.40
N ASN A 90 -25.83 -15.94 -0.41
CA ASN A 90 -25.61 -17.26 0.20
C ASN A 90 -24.96 -18.28 -0.74
N THR A 91 -24.60 -17.89 -1.97
CA THR A 91 -23.99 -18.78 -2.96
C THR A 91 -22.53 -18.44 -3.22
N TYR A 92 -21.68 -19.46 -3.27
CA TYR A 92 -20.24 -19.28 -3.50
C TYR A 92 -19.94 -18.62 -4.85
N GLN A 93 -20.62 -19.05 -5.92
CA GLN A 93 -20.38 -18.54 -7.26
C GLN A 93 -20.70 -17.05 -7.39
N ALA A 94 -21.83 -16.61 -6.82
CA ALA A 94 -22.22 -15.20 -6.84
C ALA A 94 -21.26 -14.34 -6.00
N ASN A 95 -20.83 -14.84 -4.84
CA ASN A 95 -19.83 -14.14 -4.01
C ASN A 95 -18.47 -14.08 -4.71
N SER A 96 -18.05 -15.14 -5.39
CA SER A 96 -16.82 -15.14 -6.18
C SER A 96 -16.87 -14.10 -7.31
N ALA A 97 -17.96 -14.02 -8.05
CA ALA A 97 -18.16 -12.99 -9.07
C ALA A 97 -18.13 -11.57 -8.48
N TYR A 98 -18.79 -11.37 -7.35
CA TYR A 98 -18.78 -10.08 -6.63
C TYR A 98 -17.36 -9.65 -6.24
N PHE A 99 -16.56 -10.57 -5.69
CA PHE A 99 -15.18 -10.27 -5.32
C PHE A 99 -14.30 -9.95 -6.52
N GLN A 100 -14.50 -10.65 -7.65
CA GLN A 100 -13.80 -10.34 -8.89
C GLN A 100 -14.12 -8.92 -9.39
N VAL A 101 -15.40 -8.53 -9.36
CA VAL A 101 -15.83 -7.16 -9.73
C VAL A 101 -15.21 -6.13 -8.79
N SER A 102 -15.19 -6.37 -7.48
CA SER A 102 -14.55 -5.49 -6.50
C SER A 102 -13.04 -5.32 -6.78
N GLN A 103 -12.36 -6.40 -7.12
CA GLN A 103 -10.94 -6.37 -7.49
C GLN A 103 -10.70 -5.62 -8.81
N MET A 104 -11.59 -5.80 -9.80
CA MET A 104 -11.54 -5.03 -11.05
C MET A 104 -11.72 -3.53 -10.80
N ALA A 105 -12.67 -3.14 -9.95
CA ALA A 105 -12.88 -1.75 -9.57
C ALA A 105 -11.65 -1.14 -8.89
N TYR A 106 -11.00 -1.89 -7.99
CA TYR A 106 -9.74 -1.48 -7.38
C TYR A 106 -8.62 -1.27 -8.41
N ASN A 107 -8.44 -2.21 -9.32
CA ASN A 107 -7.43 -2.11 -10.38
C ASN A 107 -7.70 -0.92 -11.32
N LEU A 108 -8.95 -0.66 -11.66
CA LEU A 108 -9.35 0.52 -12.44
C LEU A 108 -9.03 1.82 -11.70
N SER A 109 -9.25 1.85 -10.38
CA SER A 109 -8.92 3.03 -9.58
C SER A 109 -7.41 3.33 -9.56
N LEU A 110 -6.57 2.29 -9.49
CA LEU A 110 -5.12 2.42 -9.58
C LEU A 110 -4.67 2.87 -10.97
N SER A 111 -5.26 2.29 -12.03
CA SER A 111 -4.99 2.71 -13.41
C SER A 111 -5.33 4.18 -13.64
N LEU A 112 -6.49 4.63 -13.15
CA LEU A 112 -6.90 6.02 -13.23
C LEU A 112 -5.91 6.95 -12.51
N GLN A 113 -5.49 6.59 -11.30
CA GLN A 113 -4.49 7.36 -10.56
C GLN A 113 -3.13 7.38 -11.28
N HIS A 114 -2.75 6.27 -11.90
CA HIS A 114 -1.53 6.20 -12.70
C HIS A 114 -1.60 7.14 -13.91
N GLU A 115 -2.72 7.13 -14.65
CA GLU A 115 -2.94 8.03 -15.76
C GLU A 115 -2.88 9.50 -15.36
N MET A 116 -3.37 9.83 -14.18
CA MET A 116 -3.32 11.18 -13.60
C MET A 116 -1.94 11.58 -13.04
N GLY A 117 -0.93 10.70 -13.10
CA GLY A 117 0.40 10.96 -12.53
C GLY A 117 0.44 11.04 -11.00
N LEU A 118 -0.54 10.43 -10.31
CA LEU A 118 -0.65 10.44 -8.85
C LEU A 118 0.05 9.26 -8.17
N VAL A 119 0.49 8.28 -8.96
CA VAL A 119 1.17 7.09 -8.46
C VAL A 119 2.66 7.37 -8.33
N LYS A 120 3.18 7.15 -7.12
CA LYS A 120 4.61 7.30 -6.84
C LYS A 120 5.32 5.95 -6.94
N LYS A 121 6.52 5.93 -7.51
CA LYS A 121 7.43 4.79 -7.41
C LYS A 121 7.97 4.70 -5.98
N HIS A 122 7.65 3.63 -5.29
CA HIS A 122 8.28 3.28 -4.04
C HIS A 122 9.34 2.19 -4.28
N SER A 123 10.54 2.56 -4.67
CA SER A 123 11.67 1.63 -4.63
C SER A 123 12.98 2.40 -4.53
N THR A 124 13.61 2.28 -3.39
CA THR A 124 15.00 2.69 -3.15
C THR A 124 16.01 1.60 -3.59
N ASN A 125 15.53 0.42 -4.00
CA ASN A 125 16.38 -0.70 -4.42
C ASN A 125 16.14 -1.03 -5.90
N PRO A 126 17.16 -0.89 -6.79
CA PRO A 126 17.03 -1.18 -8.22
C PRO A 126 16.73 -2.65 -8.56
N LYS A 127 17.03 -3.59 -7.64
CA LYS A 127 16.77 -5.03 -7.83
C LYS A 127 15.32 -5.44 -7.50
N ARG A 128 14.50 -4.57 -6.91
CA ARG A 128 13.11 -4.87 -6.58
C ARG A 128 12.17 -4.56 -7.73
N THR A 129 11.19 -5.44 -7.91
CA THR A 129 10.00 -5.17 -8.70
C THR A 129 9.38 -3.86 -8.21
N ARG A 130 9.16 -2.94 -9.12
CA ARG A 130 8.67 -1.58 -8.82
C ARG A 130 7.27 -1.66 -8.24
N PHE A 131 7.13 -1.41 -6.95
CA PHE A 131 5.81 -1.20 -6.35
C PHE A 131 5.35 0.21 -6.69
N TYR A 132 4.20 0.30 -7.34
CA TYR A 132 3.50 1.56 -7.55
C TYR A 132 2.51 1.73 -6.41
N GLN A 133 2.63 2.82 -5.65
CA GLN A 133 1.67 3.16 -4.61
C GLN A 133 0.88 4.38 -5.06
N GLY A 134 -0.42 4.18 -5.29
CA GLY A 134 -1.39 5.24 -5.47
C GLY A 134 -1.80 5.88 -4.14
N TRP A 135 -2.62 6.91 -4.20
CA TRP A 135 -3.30 7.42 -3.01
C TRP A 135 -4.35 6.41 -2.55
N LYS A 136 -4.61 6.35 -1.25
CA LYS A 136 -5.77 5.59 -0.75
C LYS A 136 -7.03 6.08 -1.45
N TRP A 137 -7.90 5.17 -1.87
CA TRP A 137 -9.11 5.50 -2.62
C TRP A 137 -9.97 6.54 -1.91
N LYS A 138 -10.11 6.44 -0.59
CA LYS A 138 -10.82 7.42 0.23
C LYS A 138 -10.24 8.83 0.08
N THR A 139 -8.92 8.97 0.07
CA THR A 139 -8.23 10.26 -0.13
C THR A 139 -8.42 10.77 -1.56
N PHE A 140 -8.26 9.89 -2.55
CA PHE A 140 -8.47 10.22 -3.95
C PHE A 140 -9.90 10.70 -4.19
N ARG A 141 -10.89 9.96 -3.72
CA ARG A 141 -12.29 10.32 -3.83
C ARG A 141 -12.59 11.67 -3.20
N PHE A 142 -12.06 11.91 -1.99
CA PHE A 142 -12.27 13.18 -1.28
C PHE A 142 -11.64 14.37 -2.01
N LEU A 143 -10.41 14.23 -2.48
CA LEU A 143 -9.68 15.33 -3.10
C LEU A 143 -10.06 15.59 -4.57
N ILE A 144 -10.45 14.57 -5.30
CA ILE A 144 -10.71 14.65 -6.74
C ILE A 144 -12.20 14.56 -7.08
N LEU A 145 -12.93 13.57 -6.52
CA LEU A 145 -14.31 13.31 -6.96
C LEU A 145 -15.37 14.05 -6.15
N ASN A 146 -15.20 14.12 -4.83
CA ASN A 146 -16.19 14.76 -3.94
C ASN A 146 -15.98 16.27 -3.91
N ARG A 147 -16.36 16.96 -4.98
CA ARG A 147 -16.27 18.41 -5.09
C ARG A 147 -17.64 19.04 -5.30
N ALA A 148 -17.90 20.11 -4.55
CA ALA A 148 -19.05 20.94 -4.83
C ALA A 148 -18.89 21.63 -6.18
N GLY A 149 -19.93 21.62 -6.97
CA GLY A 149 -19.93 22.22 -8.29
C GLY A 149 -21.34 22.53 -8.77
N ARG A 150 -21.42 23.34 -9.82
CA ARG A 150 -22.66 23.64 -10.52
C ARG A 150 -22.48 23.38 -12.02
N ILE A 151 -23.53 22.92 -12.66
CA ILE A 151 -23.58 22.81 -14.12
C ILE A 151 -24.16 24.12 -14.67
N GLY A 152 -23.49 24.73 -15.62
CA GLY A 152 -23.96 25.88 -16.38
C GLY A 152 -23.87 25.64 -17.88
N TRP A 153 -24.27 26.65 -18.65
CA TRP A 153 -24.17 26.62 -20.09
C TRP A 153 -23.28 27.79 -20.53
N GLU A 154 -22.29 27.53 -21.37
CA GLU A 154 -21.46 28.53 -22.02
C GLU A 154 -21.35 28.17 -23.49
N GLN A 155 -21.66 29.15 -24.36
CA GLN A 155 -21.55 29.01 -25.81
C GLN A 155 -22.24 27.76 -26.38
N GLY A 156 -23.40 27.37 -25.80
CA GLY A 156 -24.15 26.17 -26.23
C GLY A 156 -23.65 24.85 -25.70
N SER A 157 -22.58 24.83 -24.86
CA SER A 157 -22.03 23.65 -24.26
C SER A 157 -22.29 23.62 -22.75
N LYS A 158 -22.49 22.43 -22.19
CA LYS A 158 -22.56 22.25 -20.73
C LYS A 158 -21.18 22.38 -20.12
N VAL A 159 -21.06 23.23 -19.10
CA VAL A 159 -19.81 23.48 -18.39
C VAL A 159 -20.02 23.14 -16.90
N LEU A 160 -19.06 22.39 -16.32
CA LEU A 160 -19.03 22.06 -14.91
C LEU A 160 -18.10 23.05 -14.18
N TYR A 161 -18.67 23.90 -13.35
CA TYR A 161 -17.92 24.79 -12.47
C TYR A 161 -17.68 24.11 -11.15
N LEU A 162 -16.42 23.86 -10.79
CA LEU A 162 -16.02 23.25 -9.54
C LEU A 162 -15.48 24.28 -8.55
N THR A 163 -15.76 24.09 -7.27
CA THR A 163 -15.22 24.94 -6.21
C THR A 163 -13.87 24.41 -5.76
N PHE A 164 -12.84 25.25 -5.83
CA PHE A 164 -11.48 24.90 -5.45
C PHE A 164 -10.90 25.88 -4.44
N ASN A 165 -10.12 25.35 -3.48
CA ASN A 165 -9.10 26.13 -2.80
C ASN A 165 -7.80 26.15 -3.65
N LYS A 166 -6.85 27.01 -3.28
CA LYS A 166 -5.57 27.17 -4.01
C LYS A 166 -4.81 25.85 -4.22
N ALA A 167 -4.71 25.04 -3.17
CA ALA A 167 -3.99 23.76 -3.24
C ALA A 167 -4.67 22.75 -4.18
N THR A 168 -6.01 22.68 -4.13
CA THR A 168 -6.77 21.79 -5.01
C THR A 168 -6.68 22.26 -6.47
N LYS A 169 -6.72 23.57 -6.73
CA LYS A 169 -6.53 24.11 -8.09
C LYS A 169 -5.18 23.68 -8.66
N GLN A 170 -4.11 23.86 -7.90
CA GLN A 170 -2.76 23.44 -8.31
C GLN A 170 -2.68 21.92 -8.61
N LEU A 171 -3.40 21.11 -7.84
CA LEU A 171 -3.49 19.66 -8.08
C LEU A 171 -4.18 19.35 -9.41
N TYR A 172 -5.31 19.99 -9.68
CA TYR A 172 -6.04 19.80 -10.95
C TYR A 172 -5.25 20.32 -12.16
N ASP A 173 -4.60 21.48 -12.04
CA ASP A 173 -3.73 22.01 -13.10
C ASP A 173 -2.58 21.04 -13.40
N ARG A 174 -1.98 20.45 -12.36
CA ARG A 174 -0.95 19.41 -12.51
C ARG A 174 -1.49 18.17 -13.23
N ILE A 175 -2.65 17.67 -12.82
CA ILE A 175 -3.29 16.50 -13.46
C ILE A 175 -3.61 16.82 -14.93
N GLY A 176 -4.17 17.98 -15.21
CA GLY A 176 -4.46 18.42 -16.58
C GLY A 176 -3.21 18.48 -17.46
N ASN A 177 -2.10 19.01 -16.94
CA ASN A 177 -0.82 19.04 -17.64
C ASN A 177 -0.30 17.62 -17.94
N VAL A 178 -0.42 16.66 -17.00
CA VAL A 178 -0.01 15.27 -17.21
C VAL A 178 -0.88 14.57 -18.24
N LEU A 179 -2.18 14.79 -18.22
CA LEU A 179 -3.11 14.19 -19.18
C LEU A 179 -2.90 14.73 -20.61
N ASN A 180 -2.64 16.04 -20.73
CA ASN A 180 -2.39 16.67 -22.03
C ASN A 180 -0.97 16.43 -22.56
N ASN A 181 -0.03 16.05 -21.69
CA ASN A 181 1.37 15.79 -22.09
C ASN A 181 1.88 14.46 -21.54
N PRO A 182 1.58 13.34 -22.23
CA PRO A 182 1.89 12.00 -21.74
C PRO A 182 3.39 11.73 -21.52
N ASN A 183 4.28 12.55 -22.07
CA ASN A 183 5.73 12.44 -21.84
C ASN A 183 6.13 12.79 -20.40
N LEU A 184 5.34 13.60 -19.70
CA LEU A 184 5.58 13.93 -18.29
C LEU A 184 5.30 12.74 -17.34
N LYS A 185 4.55 11.74 -17.78
CA LYS A 185 4.30 10.50 -16.99
C LYS A 185 5.58 9.68 -16.77
N LYS A 186 6.55 9.77 -17.68
CA LYS A 186 7.80 8.98 -17.61
C LYS A 186 8.82 9.56 -16.64
N ALA A 187 8.67 10.81 -16.22
CA ALA A 187 9.61 11.53 -15.37
C ALA A 187 9.23 11.54 -13.87
N ALA A 188 8.04 11.06 -13.50
CA ALA A 188 7.54 10.92 -12.15
C ALA A 188 7.68 9.46 -11.67
#